data_6291022d895b8d636384b5c8514166a1
#
_entry.id   6291022d895b8d636384b5c8514166a1
#
_cell.length_a   1.000
_cell.length_b   1.000
_cell.length_c   1.000
_cell.angle_alpha   90.00
_cell.angle_beta   90.00
_cell.angle_gamma   90.00
#
_symmetry.space_group_name_H-M   'P 1'
#
loop_
_entity.id
_entity.type
_entity.pdbx_description
1 polymer ?
#
loop_
_entity_poly.entity_id
_entity_poly.type
_entity_poly.pdbx_seq_one_letter_code
_entity_poly.pdbx_strand_id
1 'polypeptide(L)'
;GHMDYGKRAPDLGWRMTDAWLSMAGAGDVGKPNGIPVDEWGIRMEKGSCNPVGASVTRGGAANGPAAVYAIRKWDEWLRNYAPPGAAAMDFYQSLPSLSSGNVAQQIFWYTAFTASLVGKNPNNKVVDANGKPLWRMGPSPKGPYWEEGMKLGYQDAGSWTLFKSTPVKNRKAAWLYAQFV
;
A
#
# COMPACT_ATOMS: atom_id res chain seq x y z
N GLY A 1 -11.35 -2.80 16.57
CA GLY A 1 -10.53 -3.73 15.85
C GLY A 1 -9.65 -3.05 14.80
N HIS A 2 -8.78 -3.82 14.22
CA HIS A 2 -7.90 -3.42 13.11
C HIS A 2 -8.45 -4.01 11.81
N MET A 3 -8.58 -3.22 10.75
CA MET A 3 -8.94 -3.75 9.44
C MET A 3 -7.70 -3.99 8.61
N ASP A 4 -7.61 -5.20 8.10
CA ASP A 4 -6.68 -5.60 7.06
C ASP A 4 -7.34 -6.65 6.17
N TYR A 5 -6.71 -7.06 5.08
CA TYR A 5 -7.23 -8.07 4.18
C TYR A 5 -6.18 -9.14 3.89
N GLY A 6 -6.65 -10.37 3.67
CA GLY A 6 -5.77 -11.53 3.57
C GLY A 6 -6.05 -12.46 2.39
N LYS A 7 -6.99 -12.11 1.49
CA LYS A 7 -7.30 -12.94 0.35
C LYS A 7 -6.08 -13.17 -0.53
N ARG A 8 -5.82 -14.41 -0.89
CA ARG A 8 -4.75 -14.79 -1.80
C ARG A 8 -5.05 -14.28 -3.21
N ALA A 9 -4.64 -13.04 -3.47
CA ALA A 9 -4.83 -12.31 -4.71
C ALA A 9 -3.61 -11.41 -4.98
N PRO A 10 -3.40 -10.87 -6.18
CA PRO A 10 -2.25 -10.02 -6.49
C PRO A 10 -2.08 -8.82 -5.57
N ASP A 11 -3.18 -8.21 -5.14
CA ASP A 11 -3.20 -7.07 -4.24
C ASP A 11 -2.65 -7.38 -2.82
N LEU A 12 -2.64 -8.64 -2.41
CA LEU A 12 -1.97 -9.05 -1.17
C LEU A 12 -0.45 -8.80 -1.23
N GLY A 13 0.16 -9.00 -2.40
CA GLY A 13 1.57 -8.69 -2.61
C GLY A 13 1.86 -7.21 -2.36
N TRP A 14 1.06 -6.31 -2.91
CA TRP A 14 1.17 -4.87 -2.64
C TRP A 14 0.98 -4.56 -1.16
N ARG A 15 -0.04 -5.17 -0.54
CA ARG A 15 -0.31 -4.97 0.88
C ARG A 15 0.88 -5.32 1.75
N MET A 16 1.56 -6.40 1.44
CA MET A 16 2.75 -6.83 2.17
C MET A 16 3.93 -5.88 1.93
N THR A 17 4.24 -5.56 0.68
CA THR A 17 5.40 -4.72 0.33
C THR A 17 5.22 -3.26 0.71
N ASP A 18 4.03 -2.71 0.47
CA ASP A 18 3.76 -1.27 0.65
C ASP A 18 3.59 -0.88 2.11
N ALA A 19 3.13 -1.80 2.93
CA ALA A 19 2.83 -1.52 4.32
C ALA A 19 3.70 -2.37 5.26
N TRP A 20 3.40 -3.65 5.37
CA TRP A 20 3.94 -4.47 6.45
C TRP A 20 5.46 -4.64 6.40
N LEU A 21 6.02 -4.94 5.23
CA LEU A 21 7.47 -5.07 5.08
C LEU A 21 8.19 -3.73 5.27
N SER A 22 7.64 -2.66 4.70
CA SER A 22 8.21 -1.32 4.84
C SER A 22 8.18 -0.83 6.28
N MET A 23 7.04 -0.98 6.97
CA MET A 23 6.92 -0.61 8.39
C MET A 23 7.83 -1.43 9.29
N ALA A 24 8.00 -2.72 9.02
CA ALA A 24 8.89 -3.57 9.80
C ALA A 24 10.38 -3.19 9.65
N GLY A 25 10.74 -2.49 8.60
CA GLY A 25 12.12 -2.15 8.27
C GLY A 25 12.80 -3.18 7.39
N ALA A 26 12.02 -3.92 6.58
CA ALA A 26 12.58 -4.84 5.60
C ALA A 26 13.27 -4.11 4.43
N GLY A 27 13.16 -2.80 4.39
CA GLY A 27 13.67 -1.98 3.31
C GLY A 27 12.90 -2.18 2.00
N ASP A 28 13.46 -1.68 0.92
CA ASP A 28 12.94 -1.95 -0.43
C ASP A 28 13.15 -3.42 -0.77
N VAL A 29 12.08 -4.13 -1.07
CA VAL A 29 12.12 -5.56 -1.38
C VAL A 29 12.99 -5.87 -2.60
N GLY A 30 13.17 -4.92 -3.49
CA GLY A 30 14.06 -4.99 -4.65
C GLY A 30 15.50 -4.55 -4.38
N LYS A 31 15.79 -3.99 -3.20
CA LYS A 31 17.14 -3.49 -2.86
C LYS A 31 17.85 -4.42 -1.90
N PRO A 32 19.15 -4.62 -2.09
CA PRO A 32 20.01 -4.97 -0.98
C PRO A 32 19.97 -3.85 0.06
N ASN A 33 19.74 -4.17 1.33
CA ASN A 33 19.77 -3.18 2.41
C ASN A 33 21.10 -2.40 2.39
N GLY A 34 20.98 -1.07 2.45
CA GLY A 34 22.13 -0.17 2.53
C GLY A 34 22.93 0.00 1.25
N ILE A 35 22.58 -0.62 0.15
CA ILE A 35 23.27 -0.40 -1.12
C ILE A 35 22.52 0.65 -1.94
N PRO A 36 23.16 1.74 -2.34
CA PRO A 36 22.59 2.72 -3.25
C PRO A 36 22.16 2.05 -4.55
N VAL A 37 21.00 2.40 -5.00
CA VAL A 37 20.51 2.07 -6.35
C VAL A 37 20.68 3.30 -7.23
N ASP A 38 20.34 3.17 -8.51
CA ASP A 38 20.29 4.32 -9.39
C ASP A 38 19.24 5.35 -8.91
N GLU A 39 19.19 6.50 -9.56
CA GLU A 39 18.24 7.58 -9.25
C GLU A 39 16.76 7.16 -9.33
N TRP A 40 16.47 6.08 -10.05
CA TRP A 40 15.14 5.53 -10.24
C TRP A 40 14.77 4.48 -9.17
N GLY A 41 15.68 4.15 -8.29
CA GLY A 41 15.48 3.12 -7.29
C GLY A 41 15.59 1.69 -7.82
N ILE A 42 16.07 1.50 -9.03
CA ILE A 42 16.25 0.21 -9.69
C ILE A 42 17.75 -0.05 -9.88
N ARG A 43 18.19 -1.21 -9.41
CA ARG A 43 19.55 -1.67 -9.68
C ARG A 43 19.55 -2.57 -10.91
N MET A 44 20.38 -2.21 -11.89
CA MET A 44 20.53 -2.97 -13.12
C MET A 44 21.86 -3.73 -13.13
N GLU A 45 21.88 -4.87 -13.79
CA GLU A 45 23.13 -5.54 -14.11
C GLU A 45 23.94 -4.66 -15.07
N LYS A 46 25.25 -4.56 -14.83
CA LYS A 46 26.15 -3.74 -15.67
C LYS A 46 26.08 -4.18 -17.14
N GLY A 47 25.73 -3.26 -18.02
CA GLY A 47 25.68 -3.48 -19.46
C GLY A 47 24.42 -4.22 -19.94
N SER A 48 23.42 -4.38 -19.10
CA SER A 48 22.13 -5.00 -19.49
C SER A 48 20.93 -4.18 -19.00
N CYS A 49 19.75 -4.49 -19.54
CA CYS A 49 18.48 -3.97 -19.03
C CYS A 49 17.83 -4.92 -18.01
N ASN A 50 18.58 -5.89 -17.49
CA ASN A 50 18.07 -6.83 -16.52
C ASN A 50 18.14 -6.25 -15.10
N PRO A 51 17.02 -6.14 -14.38
CA PRO A 51 17.03 -5.72 -13.00
C PRO A 51 17.69 -6.78 -12.09
N VAL A 52 18.51 -6.33 -11.17
CA VAL A 52 19.08 -7.21 -10.15
C VAL A 52 18.00 -7.50 -9.11
N GLY A 53 17.48 -8.71 -9.08
CA GLY A 53 16.48 -9.14 -8.10
C GLY A 53 17.04 -9.19 -6.68
N ALA A 54 16.15 -9.05 -5.70
CA ALA A 54 16.50 -9.18 -4.28
C ALA A 54 16.87 -10.63 -3.94
N SER A 55 17.89 -10.78 -3.09
CA SER A 55 18.21 -12.05 -2.43
C SER A 55 18.91 -11.78 -1.10
N VAL A 56 18.80 -12.70 -0.15
CA VAL A 56 19.49 -12.57 1.15
C VAL A 56 20.99 -12.48 0.99
N THR A 57 21.57 -13.27 0.09
CA THR A 57 23.01 -13.25 -0.18
C THR A 57 23.52 -11.92 -0.76
N ARG A 58 22.63 -11.17 -1.37
CA ARG A 58 22.92 -9.80 -1.87
C ARG A 58 22.37 -8.71 -0.95
N GLY A 59 21.97 -9.04 0.27
CA GLY A 59 21.40 -8.10 1.21
C GLY A 59 19.93 -7.78 0.96
N GLY A 60 19.23 -8.56 0.13
CA GLY A 60 17.79 -8.41 -0.07
C GLY A 60 17.02 -8.83 1.16
N ALA A 61 15.93 -8.12 1.46
CA ALA A 61 15.25 -8.20 2.75
C ALA A 61 13.96 -9.06 2.76
N ALA A 62 13.51 -9.58 1.61
CA ALA A 62 12.19 -10.23 1.48
C ALA A 62 12.03 -11.53 2.31
N ASN A 63 13.12 -12.15 2.72
CA ASN A 63 13.12 -13.35 3.58
C ASN A 63 14.06 -13.20 4.79
N GLY A 64 14.43 -11.98 5.13
CA GLY A 64 15.22 -11.65 6.31
C GLY A 64 14.37 -11.55 7.59
N PRO A 65 15.00 -11.27 8.74
CA PRO A 65 14.32 -11.18 10.04
C PRO A 65 13.15 -10.20 10.07
N ALA A 66 13.31 -9.05 9.44
CA ALA A 66 12.26 -8.03 9.37
C ALA A 66 11.03 -8.51 8.59
N ALA A 67 11.24 -9.24 7.48
CA ALA A 67 10.15 -9.81 6.70
C ALA A 67 9.40 -10.91 7.48
N VAL A 68 10.12 -11.77 8.16
CA VAL A 68 9.53 -12.81 9.03
C VAL A 68 8.71 -12.16 10.14
N TYR A 69 9.23 -11.10 10.76
CA TYR A 69 8.49 -10.33 11.77
C TYR A 69 7.21 -9.73 11.19
N ALA A 70 7.30 -9.07 10.03
CA ALA A 70 6.16 -8.44 9.37
C ALA A 70 5.03 -9.43 9.09
N ILE A 71 5.37 -10.58 8.50
CA ILE A 71 4.37 -11.61 8.16
C ILE A 71 3.72 -12.19 9.41
N ARG A 72 4.50 -12.48 10.45
CA ARG A 72 3.96 -12.97 11.73
C ARG A 72 3.03 -11.96 12.39
N LYS A 73 3.42 -10.67 12.39
CA LYS A 73 2.59 -9.60 12.96
C LYS A 73 1.30 -9.39 12.18
N TRP A 74 1.38 -9.40 10.86
CA TRP A 74 0.20 -9.32 10.00
C TRP A 74 -0.75 -10.49 10.24
N ASP A 75 -0.26 -11.72 10.29
CA ASP A 75 -1.09 -12.92 10.55
C ASP A 75 -1.73 -12.85 11.94
N GLU A 76 -0.97 -12.46 12.97
CA GLU A 76 -1.48 -12.25 14.32
C GLU A 76 -2.62 -11.22 14.34
N TRP A 77 -2.44 -10.09 13.69
CA TRP A 77 -3.43 -9.02 13.69
C TRP A 77 -4.68 -9.37 12.88
N LEU A 78 -4.48 -10.04 11.76
CA LEU A 78 -5.58 -10.50 10.92
C LEU A 78 -6.47 -11.53 11.64
N ARG A 79 -5.87 -12.43 12.43
CA ARG A 79 -6.60 -13.45 13.18
C ARG A 79 -7.28 -12.91 14.44
N ASN A 80 -6.61 -12.03 15.16
CA ASN A 80 -7.03 -11.69 16.52
C ASN A 80 -7.78 -10.36 16.59
N TYR A 81 -7.56 -9.44 15.65
CA TYR A 81 -8.04 -8.07 15.76
C TYR A 81 -8.84 -7.57 14.55
N ALA A 82 -8.82 -8.30 13.45
CA ALA A 82 -9.60 -7.97 12.27
C ALA A 82 -11.06 -8.46 12.37
N PRO A 83 -11.99 -7.85 11.63
CA PRO A 83 -13.34 -8.34 11.54
C PRO A 83 -13.42 -9.78 11.02
N PRO A 84 -14.45 -10.54 11.42
CA PRO A 84 -14.67 -11.88 10.86
C PRO A 84 -14.70 -11.85 9.33
N GLY A 85 -14.00 -12.79 8.69
CA GLY A 85 -13.93 -12.88 7.24
C GLY A 85 -12.84 -12.01 6.58
N ALA A 86 -12.14 -11.16 7.30
CA ALA A 86 -11.09 -10.30 6.75
C ALA A 86 -10.00 -11.08 6.01
N ALA A 87 -9.66 -12.27 6.48
CA ALA A 87 -8.70 -13.15 5.83
C ALA A 87 -9.11 -13.60 4.40
N ALA A 88 -10.40 -13.54 4.09
CA ALA A 88 -10.94 -13.89 2.77
C ALA A 88 -11.26 -12.65 1.92
N MET A 89 -11.08 -11.44 2.44
CA MET A 89 -11.33 -10.20 1.73
C MET A 89 -10.13 -9.77 0.89
N ASP A 90 -10.43 -9.15 -0.24
CA ASP A 90 -9.46 -8.39 -1.05
C ASP A 90 -9.54 -6.89 -0.74
N PHE A 91 -8.76 -6.11 -1.46
CA PHE A 91 -8.71 -4.66 -1.34
C PHE A 91 -10.11 -4.02 -1.39
N TYR A 92 -10.88 -4.31 -2.43
CA TYR A 92 -12.19 -3.69 -2.64
C TYR A 92 -13.22 -4.12 -1.59
N GLN A 93 -13.16 -5.37 -1.16
CA GLN A 93 -14.05 -5.91 -0.13
C GLN A 93 -13.76 -5.31 1.26
N SER A 94 -12.54 -4.84 1.50
CA SER A 94 -12.15 -4.22 2.76
C SER A 94 -12.57 -2.75 2.88
N LEU A 95 -12.77 -2.04 1.76
CA LEU A 95 -13.10 -0.61 1.73
C LEU A 95 -14.32 -0.21 2.56
N PRO A 96 -15.47 -0.92 2.53
CA PRO A 96 -16.62 -0.55 3.31
C PRO A 96 -16.40 -0.54 4.82
N SER A 97 -15.37 -1.22 5.30
CA SER A 97 -15.03 -1.25 6.73
C SER A 97 -14.62 0.11 7.27
N LEU A 98 -14.08 1.00 6.43
CA LEU A 98 -13.70 2.36 6.80
C LEU A 98 -14.88 3.20 7.29
N SER A 99 -16.05 3.01 6.70
CA SER A 99 -17.27 3.77 7.01
C SER A 99 -18.22 3.04 7.96
N SER A 100 -17.93 1.79 8.33
CA SER A 100 -18.84 0.95 9.12
C SER A 100 -18.96 1.35 10.60
N GLY A 101 -17.95 2.00 11.15
CA GLY A 101 -17.85 2.30 12.58
C GLY A 101 -17.39 1.12 13.46
N ASN A 102 -17.14 -0.04 12.88
CA ASN A 102 -16.73 -1.26 13.60
C ASN A 102 -15.21 -1.44 13.69
N VAL A 103 -14.47 -0.56 13.06
CA VAL A 103 -13.01 -0.63 12.94
C VAL A 103 -12.40 0.61 13.58
N ALA A 104 -11.46 0.40 14.48
CA ALA A 104 -10.78 1.48 15.19
C ALA A 104 -9.55 2.00 14.45
N GLN A 105 -8.90 1.15 13.65
CA GLN A 105 -7.72 1.52 12.87
C GLN A 105 -7.63 0.71 11.59
N GLN A 106 -7.02 1.32 10.59
CA GLN A 106 -6.65 0.67 9.33
C GLN A 106 -5.38 1.31 8.79
N ILE A 107 -4.47 0.49 8.29
CA ILE A 107 -3.31 0.94 7.53
C ILE A 107 -3.69 0.81 6.07
N PHE A 108 -3.73 1.95 5.37
CA PHE A 108 -4.29 1.97 4.01
C PHE A 108 -3.72 3.14 3.20
N TRP A 109 -4.06 3.20 1.91
CA TRP A 109 -3.68 4.32 1.06
C TRP A 109 -4.48 5.57 1.42
N TYR A 110 -3.79 6.70 1.45
CA TYR A 110 -4.38 8.01 1.72
C TYR A 110 -5.62 8.31 0.85
N THR A 111 -5.53 8.02 -0.44
CA THR A 111 -6.64 8.26 -1.39
C THR A 111 -7.88 7.44 -1.11
N ALA A 112 -7.72 6.23 -0.58
CA ALA A 112 -8.85 5.41 -0.17
C ALA A 112 -9.58 5.99 1.05
N PHE A 113 -8.83 6.55 2.01
CA PHE A 113 -9.43 7.25 3.15
C PHE A 113 -10.24 8.46 2.69
N THR A 114 -9.70 9.30 1.83
CA THR A 114 -10.41 10.49 1.34
C THR A 114 -11.67 10.13 0.56
N ALA A 115 -11.60 9.18 -0.34
CA ALA A 115 -12.75 8.75 -1.14
C ALA A 115 -13.89 8.16 -0.28
N SER A 116 -13.56 7.41 0.77
CA SER A 116 -14.56 6.74 1.63
C SER A 116 -15.13 7.64 2.73
N LEU A 117 -14.39 8.67 3.16
CA LEU A 117 -14.74 9.45 4.34
C LEU A 117 -15.33 10.83 4.03
N VAL A 118 -15.12 11.36 2.84
CA VAL A 118 -15.53 12.75 2.48
C VAL A 118 -16.87 12.79 1.74
N GLY A 119 -17.34 11.67 1.23
CA GLY A 119 -18.60 11.59 0.50
C GLY A 119 -19.83 11.75 1.42
N LYS A 120 -20.90 12.40 0.94
CA LYS A 120 -22.23 12.37 1.56
C LYS A 120 -22.84 10.97 1.41
N ASN A 121 -22.22 9.99 2.05
CA ASN A 121 -22.73 8.63 2.07
C ASN A 121 -23.61 8.46 3.32
N PRO A 122 -24.93 8.25 3.18
CA PRO A 122 -25.83 8.08 4.32
C PRO A 122 -25.49 6.87 5.19
N ASN A 123 -24.70 5.93 4.66
CA ASN A 123 -24.23 4.76 5.39
C ASN A 123 -22.91 4.99 6.14
N ASN A 124 -22.33 6.18 6.04
CA ASN A 124 -21.09 6.49 6.74
C ASN A 124 -21.39 6.76 8.23
N LYS A 125 -21.00 5.83 9.08
CA LYS A 125 -21.19 5.90 10.54
C LYS A 125 -20.02 6.57 11.28
N VAL A 126 -18.99 6.98 10.56
CA VAL A 126 -17.77 7.58 11.14
C VAL A 126 -17.67 9.07 10.83
N VAL A 127 -18.80 9.74 10.91
CA VAL A 127 -18.93 11.20 10.80
C VAL A 127 -19.66 11.76 12.03
N ASP A 128 -19.37 13.01 12.37
CA ASP A 128 -20.11 13.74 13.39
C ASP A 128 -21.48 14.22 12.89
N ALA A 129 -22.23 14.89 13.74
CA ALA A 129 -23.56 15.45 13.40
C ALA A 129 -23.53 16.45 12.22
N ASN A 130 -22.37 17.04 11.92
CA ASN A 130 -22.18 17.96 10.82
C ASN A 130 -21.64 17.29 9.55
N GLY A 131 -21.51 15.96 9.55
CA GLY A 131 -20.94 15.19 8.44
C GLY A 131 -19.41 15.24 8.35
N LYS A 132 -18.72 15.75 9.40
CA LYS A 132 -17.26 15.79 9.43
C LYS A 132 -16.69 14.42 9.81
N PRO A 133 -15.67 13.93 9.10
CA PRO A 133 -15.05 12.64 9.41
C PRO A 133 -14.48 12.59 10.83
N LEU A 134 -14.77 11.52 11.55
CA LEU A 134 -14.22 11.22 12.87
C LEU A 134 -12.82 10.62 12.81
N TRP A 135 -12.46 10.01 11.68
CA TRP A 135 -11.15 9.46 11.45
C TRP A 135 -10.04 10.51 11.54
N ARG A 136 -8.90 10.07 11.99
CA ARG A 136 -7.65 10.84 11.94
C ARG A 136 -6.61 10.03 11.18
N MET A 137 -5.79 10.72 10.41
CA MET A 137 -4.66 10.11 9.70
C MET A 137 -3.36 10.47 10.40
N GLY A 138 -2.49 9.51 10.50
CA GLY A 138 -1.15 9.64 11.02
C GLY A 138 -0.14 8.91 10.13
N PRO A 139 1.15 9.11 10.34
CA PRO A 139 2.17 8.34 9.66
C PRO A 139 2.05 6.86 10.02
N SER A 140 2.47 5.99 9.11
CA SER A 140 2.56 4.56 9.37
C SER A 140 3.53 4.27 10.52
N PRO A 141 3.25 3.28 11.36
CA PRO A 141 4.11 2.96 12.50
C PRO A 141 5.47 2.40 12.06
N LYS A 142 6.51 2.69 12.84
CA LYS A 142 7.85 2.14 12.68
C LYS A 142 7.97 0.83 13.45
N GLY A 143 8.39 -0.22 12.77
CA GLY A 143 8.65 -1.52 13.38
C GLY A 143 10.08 -1.64 13.94
N PRO A 144 10.41 -2.78 14.57
CA PRO A 144 11.65 -2.94 15.34
C PRO A 144 12.93 -2.98 14.50
N TYR A 145 12.83 -3.18 13.19
CA TYR A 145 13.98 -3.21 12.27
C TYR A 145 14.02 -1.96 11.38
N TRP A 146 13.13 -1.00 11.64
CA TRP A 146 13.11 0.24 10.88
C TRP A 146 14.19 1.20 11.38
N GLU A 147 15.00 1.70 10.48
CA GLU A 147 16.09 2.64 10.75
C GLU A 147 15.84 3.96 10.02
N GLU A 148 16.43 5.03 10.52
CA GLU A 148 16.29 6.35 9.90
C GLU A 148 16.81 6.34 8.46
N GLY A 149 16.06 6.97 7.57
CA GLY A 149 16.32 6.95 6.12
C GLY A 149 15.63 5.81 5.36
N MET A 150 15.05 4.84 6.05
CA MET A 150 14.23 3.82 5.39
C MET A 150 12.85 4.39 5.01
N LYS A 151 12.24 3.81 3.98
CA LYS A 151 10.85 4.11 3.63
C LYS A 151 9.91 3.51 4.67
N LEU A 152 8.86 4.25 4.99
CA LEU A 152 7.84 3.82 5.93
C LEU A 152 6.54 3.36 5.26
N GLY A 153 6.43 3.57 3.99
CA GLY A 153 5.31 3.21 3.15
C GLY A 153 5.68 3.28 1.69
N TYR A 154 4.74 3.00 0.86
CA TYR A 154 4.85 3.02 -0.59
C TYR A 154 4.18 4.27 -1.16
N GLN A 155 4.80 4.85 -2.16
CA GLN A 155 4.19 5.89 -2.96
C GLN A 155 3.82 5.33 -4.33
N ASP A 156 2.54 5.07 -4.52
CA ASP A 156 2.01 4.71 -5.82
C ASP A 156 1.80 5.98 -6.65
N ALA A 157 2.51 6.07 -7.75
CA ALA A 157 2.39 7.15 -8.71
C ALA A 157 1.77 6.61 -10.00
N GLY A 158 0.48 6.30 -9.93
CA GLY A 158 -0.29 5.92 -11.12
C GLY A 158 -0.29 7.06 -12.13
N SER A 159 0.00 6.73 -13.38
CA SER A 159 0.09 7.72 -14.47
C SER A 159 -0.84 7.35 -15.62
N TRP A 160 -1.48 8.37 -16.18
CA TRP A 160 -2.20 8.23 -17.44
C TRP A 160 -1.23 8.19 -18.60
N THR A 161 -1.35 7.18 -19.47
CA THR A 161 -0.54 7.07 -20.66
C THR A 161 -1.43 7.02 -21.91
N LEU A 162 -0.93 7.59 -23.01
CA LEU A 162 -1.58 7.57 -24.30
C LEU A 162 -0.70 6.83 -25.29
N PHE A 163 -1.24 5.80 -25.91
CA PHE A 163 -0.51 5.08 -26.94
C PHE A 163 -0.28 5.97 -28.19
N LYS A 164 0.92 5.88 -28.75
CA LYS A 164 1.27 6.61 -29.98
C LYS A 164 0.34 6.26 -31.15
N SER A 165 -0.14 5.03 -31.20
CA SER A 165 -1.09 4.52 -32.21
C SER A 165 -2.53 5.00 -32.01
N THR A 166 -2.88 5.58 -30.86
CA THR A 166 -4.24 6.05 -30.60
C THR A 166 -4.59 7.21 -31.54
N PRO A 167 -5.72 7.19 -32.25
CA PRO A 167 -6.15 8.29 -33.11
C PRO A 167 -6.18 9.63 -32.36
N VAL A 168 -5.77 10.70 -33.03
CA VAL A 168 -5.65 12.06 -32.40
C VAL A 168 -6.95 12.50 -31.75
N LYS A 169 -8.10 12.21 -32.36
CA LYS A 169 -9.42 12.50 -31.81
C LYS A 169 -9.59 11.86 -30.41
N ASN A 170 -9.23 10.60 -30.30
CA ASN A 170 -9.37 9.86 -29.03
C ASN A 170 -8.35 10.32 -27.99
N ARG A 171 -7.14 10.69 -28.40
CA ARG A 171 -6.14 11.26 -27.48
C ARG A 171 -6.60 12.57 -26.84
N LYS A 172 -7.25 13.45 -27.63
CA LYS A 172 -7.82 14.68 -27.10
C LYS A 172 -8.92 14.41 -26.07
N ALA A 173 -9.82 13.48 -26.35
CA ALA A 173 -10.86 13.09 -25.41
C ALA A 173 -10.30 12.47 -24.12
N ALA A 174 -9.33 11.57 -24.24
CA ALA A 174 -8.66 10.97 -23.08
C ALA A 174 -7.90 12.01 -22.25
N TRP A 175 -7.26 12.98 -22.88
CA TRP A 175 -6.60 14.09 -22.19
C TRP A 175 -7.58 14.96 -21.41
N LEU A 176 -8.71 15.32 -22.00
CA LEU A 176 -9.77 16.07 -21.31
C LEU A 176 -10.32 15.28 -20.12
N TYR A 177 -10.50 13.97 -20.27
CA TYR A 177 -10.92 13.11 -19.17
C TYR A 177 -9.88 13.09 -18.04
N ALA A 178 -8.60 12.94 -18.37
CA ALA A 178 -7.53 12.94 -17.38
C ALA A 178 -7.38 14.28 -16.60
N GLN A 179 -7.80 15.39 -17.24
CA GLN A 179 -7.85 16.70 -16.56
C GLN A 179 -9.08 16.87 -15.66
N PHE A 180 -10.14 16.12 -15.93
CA PHE A 180 -11.39 16.17 -15.16
C PHE A 180 -11.31 15.37 -13.87
N VAL A 181 -10.59 14.25 -13.88
CA VAL A 181 -10.44 13.33 -12.73
C VAL A 181 -9.41 13.86 -11.74
#